data_499f0fd117c6b30b5f4bfa9725a179e2
#
_entry.id   499f0fd117c6b30b5f4bfa9725a179e2
#
_cell.length_a   1.000
_cell.length_b   1.000
_cell.length_c   1.000
_cell.angle_alpha   90.00
_cell.angle_beta   90.00
_cell.angle_gamma   90.00
#
_symmetry.space_group_name_H-M   'P 1'
#
loop_
_entity.id
_entity.type
_entity.pdbx_description
1 polymer ?
#
loop_
_entity_poly.entity_id
_entity_poly.type
_entity_poly.pdbx_seq_one_letter_code
_entity_poly.pdbx_strand_id
1 'polypeptide(L)'
;PGDKPDDWAAVLGIGKRRTAWDLASVAQKLPEGTYRLSNATPGMSGLGWMLAHYRFDRFLSEADVPGERILLTTEPALISEQAQLAEATALVRDMVNMPAADLGPAELQAHVEALGKEFDAPVTITRGDDLETGYPMIHAVGQAAERSRAPRLIELEWGNPAQPRLAIIGKGVVFDSGGLNIKTGSFMRLMKKDMGGAAHAIALARLVMEARLPVHLHLLIPAVENAVAGNAMRPGDVLKSRKGLTVEIDNTDAEGRLILGDALEKAGEDKPELMVDVATLTGAARVALGPDLPALFANDEQLAADVAATSADVQDPTWR
;
A
#
# COMPACT_ATOMS: atom_id res chain seq x y z
N PRO A 1 29.02 12.89 -28.46
CA PRO A 1 29.09 11.63 -29.15
C PRO A 1 30.56 11.24 -29.25
N GLY A 2 30.90 10.01 -28.86
CA GLY A 2 32.25 9.48 -28.98
C GLY A 2 32.57 9.07 -30.41
N ASP A 3 33.84 8.86 -30.68
CA ASP A 3 34.35 8.50 -32.03
C ASP A 3 34.13 7.01 -32.36
N LYS A 4 33.58 6.21 -31.44
CA LYS A 4 33.32 4.78 -31.63
C LYS A 4 31.81 4.50 -31.64
N PRO A 5 31.35 3.46 -32.36
CA PRO A 5 29.94 3.08 -32.43
C PRO A 5 29.25 2.88 -31.04
N ASP A 6 30.04 2.44 -30.06
CA ASP A 6 29.58 2.15 -28.70
C ASP A 6 29.80 3.33 -27.73
N ASP A 7 30.35 4.46 -28.20
CA ASP A 7 30.68 5.63 -27.41
C ASP A 7 29.70 6.76 -27.73
N TRP A 8 28.57 6.76 -27.01
CA TRP A 8 27.53 7.74 -27.24
C TRP A 8 27.17 8.48 -25.94
N ALA A 9 26.68 9.70 -26.07
CA ALA A 9 26.23 10.54 -24.99
C ALA A 9 24.76 10.94 -25.19
N ALA A 10 24.00 10.91 -24.11
CA ALA A 10 22.66 11.46 -24.07
C ALA A 10 22.66 12.78 -23.29
N VAL A 11 21.85 13.75 -23.73
CA VAL A 11 21.64 15.00 -23.03
C VAL A 11 20.22 15.01 -22.50
N LEU A 12 20.09 15.15 -21.17
CA LEU A 12 18.82 15.31 -20.49
C LEU A 12 18.65 16.77 -20.06
N GLY A 13 17.61 17.41 -20.57
CA GLY A 13 17.16 18.69 -20.06
C GLY A 13 16.33 18.49 -18.80
N ILE A 14 16.78 19.01 -17.66
CA ILE A 14 16.05 19.01 -16.40
C ILE A 14 15.61 20.41 -16.03
N GLY A 15 14.56 20.52 -15.21
CA GLY A 15 14.09 21.79 -14.67
C GLY A 15 15.13 22.47 -13.76
N LYS A 16 14.82 23.69 -13.33
CA LYS A 16 15.69 24.44 -12.41
C LYS A 16 15.89 23.74 -11.05
N ARG A 17 14.90 22.98 -10.61
CA ARG A 17 14.95 22.17 -9.38
C ARG A 17 15.01 20.70 -9.76
N ARG A 18 15.97 19.98 -9.22
CA ARG A 18 16.08 18.51 -9.37
C ARG A 18 14.95 17.80 -8.64
N THR A 19 14.47 16.73 -9.25
CA THR A 19 13.42 15.89 -8.68
C THR A 19 13.84 14.42 -8.64
N ALA A 20 13.19 13.65 -7.78
CA ALA A 20 13.37 12.20 -7.73
C ALA A 20 13.01 11.52 -9.07
N TRP A 21 12.21 12.17 -9.91
CA TRP A 21 11.68 11.64 -11.17
C TRP A 21 12.49 12.00 -12.41
N ASP A 22 13.51 12.86 -12.32
CA ASP A 22 14.25 13.37 -13.47
C ASP A 22 14.85 12.26 -14.34
N LEU A 23 15.37 11.20 -13.73
CA LEU A 23 15.97 10.08 -14.47
C LEU A 23 14.96 9.00 -14.91
N ALA A 24 13.72 9.04 -14.45
CA ALA A 24 12.72 8.02 -14.79
C ALA A 24 12.44 7.97 -16.30
N SER A 25 12.20 9.14 -16.93
CA SER A 25 11.91 9.22 -18.36
C SER A 25 13.09 8.82 -19.24
N VAL A 26 14.30 9.02 -18.73
CA VAL A 26 15.55 8.65 -19.44
C VAL A 26 15.78 7.15 -19.36
N ALA A 27 15.61 6.56 -18.18
CA ALA A 27 15.74 5.13 -17.97
C ALA A 27 14.88 4.31 -18.95
N GLN A 28 13.67 4.80 -19.28
CA GLN A 28 12.77 4.13 -20.22
C GLN A 28 13.18 4.25 -21.70
N LYS A 29 13.94 5.30 -22.07
CA LYS A 29 14.26 5.64 -23.47
C LYS A 29 15.65 5.21 -23.89
N LEU A 30 16.55 5.03 -22.92
CA LEU A 30 17.93 4.65 -23.22
C LEU A 30 17.98 3.21 -23.74
N PRO A 31 18.90 2.88 -24.67
CA PRO A 31 19.23 1.51 -25.01
C PRO A 31 19.77 0.73 -23.80
N GLU A 32 19.92 -0.57 -23.97
CA GLU A 32 20.70 -1.40 -23.05
C GLU A 32 22.12 -0.85 -22.89
N GLY A 33 22.65 -0.86 -21.66
CA GLY A 33 24.00 -0.40 -21.40
C GLY A 33 24.23 0.15 -19.99
N THR A 34 25.49 0.53 -19.76
CA THR A 34 25.94 1.10 -18.50
C THR A 34 26.14 2.60 -18.64
N TYR A 35 25.57 3.35 -17.74
CA TYR A 35 25.47 4.81 -17.77
C TYR A 35 26.06 5.46 -16.53
N ARG A 36 26.59 6.65 -16.69
CA ARG A 36 26.98 7.54 -15.59
C ARG A 36 26.62 8.99 -15.93
N LEU A 37 26.33 9.77 -14.93
CA LEU A 37 26.19 11.22 -15.11
C LEU A 37 27.59 11.84 -15.20
N SER A 38 27.79 12.72 -16.19
CA SER A 38 29.12 13.35 -16.42
C SER A 38 29.40 14.54 -15.51
N ASN A 39 28.35 15.21 -15.05
CA ASN A 39 28.45 16.50 -14.35
C ASN A 39 27.71 16.54 -13.02
N ALA A 40 27.26 15.40 -12.52
CA ALA A 40 26.49 15.33 -11.30
C ALA A 40 26.46 13.90 -10.75
N THR A 41 26.00 13.73 -9.50
CA THR A 41 25.57 12.45 -8.95
C THR A 41 24.05 12.25 -9.13
N PRO A 42 23.52 11.01 -9.15
CA PRO A 42 22.09 10.77 -9.26
C PRO A 42 21.29 11.40 -8.11
N GLY A 43 21.80 11.37 -6.88
CA GLY A 43 21.06 11.80 -5.71
C GLY A 43 19.69 11.10 -5.64
N MET A 44 18.64 11.80 -5.24
CA MET A 44 17.28 11.24 -5.15
C MET A 44 16.71 10.76 -6.50
N SER A 45 17.22 11.22 -7.64
CA SER A 45 16.72 10.76 -8.95
C SER A 45 17.12 9.31 -9.30
N GLY A 46 18.02 8.69 -8.51
CA GLY A 46 18.28 7.26 -8.56
C GLY A 46 17.04 6.40 -8.25
N LEU A 47 16.18 6.85 -7.34
CA LEU A 47 14.89 6.20 -7.08
C LEU A 47 14.02 6.19 -8.35
N GLY A 48 13.88 7.34 -9.03
CA GLY A 48 13.12 7.41 -10.28
C GLY A 48 13.67 6.49 -11.37
N TRP A 49 15.01 6.37 -11.45
CA TRP A 49 15.66 5.39 -12.33
C TRP A 49 15.22 3.97 -12.03
N MET A 50 15.26 3.53 -10.76
CA MET A 50 14.86 2.18 -10.34
C MET A 50 13.37 1.94 -10.61
N LEU A 51 12.51 2.88 -10.24
CA LEU A 51 11.06 2.76 -10.42
C LEU A 51 10.64 2.71 -11.90
N ALA A 52 11.42 3.30 -12.80
CA ALA A 52 11.17 3.25 -14.23
C ALA A 52 11.39 1.86 -14.85
N HIS A 53 12.10 0.96 -14.15
CA HIS A 53 12.30 -0.41 -14.58
C HIS A 53 11.20 -1.37 -14.11
N TYR A 54 10.28 -0.89 -13.23
CA TYR A 54 9.17 -1.70 -12.78
C TYR A 54 8.27 -2.14 -13.94
N ARG A 55 7.91 -3.42 -13.96
CA ARG A 55 7.01 -4.04 -14.91
C ARG A 55 6.10 -5.03 -14.21
N PHE A 56 4.86 -5.11 -14.66
CA PHE A 56 3.92 -6.14 -14.28
C PHE A 56 3.59 -6.96 -15.53
N ASP A 57 4.28 -8.07 -15.72
CA ASP A 57 4.23 -8.91 -16.91
C ASP A 57 3.71 -10.33 -16.63
N ARG A 58 3.29 -10.60 -15.40
CA ARG A 58 2.89 -11.92 -14.90
C ARG A 58 1.90 -12.67 -15.81
N PHE A 59 1.07 -11.97 -16.57
CA PHE A 59 0.05 -12.53 -17.43
C PHE A 59 0.36 -12.40 -18.92
N LEU A 60 1.57 -12.00 -19.27
CA LEU A 60 2.03 -11.93 -20.64
C LEU A 60 2.67 -13.25 -21.04
N SER A 61 2.36 -13.74 -22.27
CA SER A 61 2.92 -14.99 -22.81
C SER A 61 4.40 -14.82 -23.17
N GLU A 62 4.78 -13.64 -23.62
CA GLU A 62 6.18 -13.24 -23.90
C GLU A 62 6.39 -11.86 -23.27
N ALA A 63 7.29 -11.79 -22.31
CA ALA A 63 7.71 -10.52 -21.77
C ALA A 63 8.74 -9.91 -22.72
N ASP A 64 8.38 -8.76 -23.34
CA ASP A 64 9.39 -7.90 -23.97
C ASP A 64 10.24 -7.29 -22.87
N VAL A 65 11.28 -8.02 -22.47
CA VAL A 65 12.23 -7.59 -21.44
C VAL A 65 13.27 -6.70 -22.10
N PRO A 66 13.23 -5.38 -21.92
CA PRO A 66 14.31 -4.53 -22.39
C PRO A 66 15.61 -4.95 -21.72
N GLY A 67 16.71 -4.87 -22.43
CA GLY A 67 18.03 -5.14 -21.88
C GLY A 67 18.36 -4.28 -20.66
N GLU A 68 19.34 -4.71 -19.91
CA GLU A 68 19.73 -4.06 -18.64
C GLU A 68 20.22 -2.64 -18.85
N ARG A 69 19.78 -1.72 -18.01
CA ARG A 69 20.27 -0.34 -17.96
C ARG A 69 20.81 -0.06 -16.57
N ILE A 70 22.12 -0.01 -16.46
CA ILE A 70 22.84 0.13 -15.21
C ILE A 70 23.26 1.59 -15.02
N LEU A 71 22.84 2.23 -13.94
CA LEU A 71 23.28 3.57 -13.56
C LEU A 71 24.39 3.48 -12.51
N LEU A 72 25.59 3.93 -12.89
CA LEU A 72 26.71 4.03 -11.96
C LEU A 72 26.60 5.28 -11.08
N THR A 73 26.91 5.13 -9.80
CA THR A 73 26.96 6.22 -8.84
C THR A 73 28.17 6.13 -7.94
N THR A 74 28.58 7.26 -7.38
CA THR A 74 29.61 7.38 -6.32
C THR A 74 28.99 7.50 -4.93
N GLU A 75 27.65 7.33 -4.80
CA GLU A 75 26.87 7.48 -3.56
C GLU A 75 26.32 6.12 -3.09
N PRO A 76 27.17 5.16 -2.66
CA PRO A 76 26.73 3.80 -2.34
C PRO A 76 25.74 3.74 -1.18
N ALA A 77 25.80 4.68 -0.23
CA ALA A 77 24.88 4.73 0.89
C ALA A 77 23.41 4.98 0.45
N LEU A 78 23.22 5.80 -0.60
CA LEU A 78 21.90 6.08 -1.14
C LEU A 78 21.32 4.92 -1.95
N ILE A 79 22.17 4.03 -2.50
CA ILE A 79 21.69 2.91 -3.32
C ILE A 79 20.82 1.97 -2.49
N SER A 80 21.25 1.60 -1.29
CA SER A 80 20.52 0.65 -0.44
C SER A 80 19.15 1.21 -0.03
N GLU A 81 19.11 2.48 0.39
CA GLU A 81 17.86 3.15 0.75
C GLU A 81 16.91 3.26 -0.45
N GLN A 82 17.40 3.69 -1.60
CA GLN A 82 16.58 3.81 -2.80
C GLN A 82 16.11 2.46 -3.34
N ALA A 83 16.92 1.41 -3.21
CA ALA A 83 16.53 0.05 -3.57
C ALA A 83 15.38 -0.44 -2.68
N GLN A 84 15.48 -0.26 -1.35
CA GLN A 84 14.40 -0.61 -0.42
C GLN A 84 13.11 0.13 -0.74
N LEU A 85 13.17 1.43 -1.01
CA LEU A 85 12.01 2.24 -1.42
C LEU A 85 11.43 1.76 -2.76
N ALA A 86 12.29 1.43 -3.73
CA ALA A 86 11.86 0.92 -5.03
C ALA A 86 11.21 -0.46 -4.92
N GLU A 87 11.77 -1.37 -4.13
CA GLU A 87 11.22 -2.71 -3.86
C GLU A 87 9.89 -2.63 -3.11
N ALA A 88 9.79 -1.79 -2.08
CA ALA A 88 8.54 -1.56 -1.37
C ALA A 88 7.44 -0.99 -2.29
N THR A 89 7.81 -0.06 -3.17
CA THR A 89 6.90 0.49 -4.19
C THR A 89 6.48 -0.57 -5.22
N ALA A 90 7.41 -1.43 -5.65
CA ALA A 90 7.13 -2.54 -6.56
C ALA A 90 6.15 -3.53 -5.92
N LEU A 91 6.35 -3.88 -4.65
CA LEU A 91 5.46 -4.74 -3.88
C LEU A 91 4.02 -4.18 -3.85
N VAL A 92 3.86 -2.88 -3.60
CA VAL A 92 2.54 -2.22 -3.65
C VAL A 92 1.93 -2.33 -5.04
N ARG A 93 2.71 -2.02 -6.09
CA ARG A 93 2.24 -2.05 -7.48
C ARG A 93 1.86 -3.46 -7.91
N ASP A 94 2.61 -4.48 -7.53
CA ASP A 94 2.32 -5.88 -7.82
C ASP A 94 0.99 -6.29 -7.20
N MET A 95 0.77 -6.02 -5.91
CA MET A 95 -0.50 -6.32 -5.24
C MET A 95 -1.68 -5.58 -5.88
N VAL A 96 -1.54 -4.27 -6.17
CA VAL A 96 -2.62 -3.46 -6.77
C VAL A 96 -2.91 -3.87 -8.22
N ASN A 97 -1.90 -4.31 -8.97
CA ASN A 97 -2.05 -4.76 -10.35
C ASN A 97 -2.63 -6.18 -10.45
N MET A 98 -2.47 -7.00 -9.40
CA MET A 98 -2.99 -8.36 -9.39
C MET A 98 -4.50 -8.39 -9.59
N PRO A 99 -5.04 -9.26 -10.46
CA PRO A 99 -6.47 -9.50 -10.53
C PRO A 99 -7.02 -10.03 -9.21
N ALA A 100 -8.26 -9.63 -8.86
CA ALA A 100 -8.87 -10.09 -7.62
C ALA A 100 -9.04 -11.62 -7.55
N ALA A 101 -9.11 -12.31 -8.68
CA ALA A 101 -9.13 -13.77 -8.75
C ALA A 101 -7.84 -14.41 -8.17
N ASP A 102 -6.72 -13.70 -8.30
CA ASP A 102 -5.38 -14.17 -7.89
C ASP A 102 -4.89 -13.49 -6.60
N LEU A 103 -5.62 -12.50 -6.08
CA LEU A 103 -5.31 -11.81 -4.83
C LEU A 103 -6.58 -11.64 -3.98
N GLY A 104 -6.90 -12.67 -3.23
CA GLY A 104 -7.97 -12.67 -2.23
C GLY A 104 -7.45 -12.41 -0.81
N PRO A 105 -8.33 -12.55 0.20
CA PRO A 105 -7.94 -12.40 1.59
C PRO A 105 -6.86 -13.40 2.04
N ALA A 106 -6.83 -14.61 1.44
CA ALA A 106 -5.82 -15.64 1.74
C ALA A 106 -4.46 -15.26 1.16
N GLU A 107 -4.42 -14.67 -0.01
CA GLU A 107 -3.18 -14.23 -0.67
C GLU A 107 -2.62 -13.00 0.05
N LEU A 108 -3.46 -12.05 0.51
CA LEU A 108 -2.98 -10.98 1.40
C LEU A 108 -2.38 -11.52 2.69
N GLN A 109 -3.01 -12.55 3.30
CA GLN A 109 -2.43 -13.25 4.44
C GLN A 109 -1.04 -13.81 4.10
N ALA A 110 -0.90 -14.49 2.95
CA ALA A 110 0.37 -15.07 2.54
C ALA A 110 1.49 -14.02 2.38
N HIS A 111 1.16 -12.81 1.89
CA HIS A 111 2.12 -11.70 1.84
C HIS A 111 2.60 -11.27 3.24
N VAL A 112 1.69 -11.16 4.22
CA VAL A 112 2.06 -10.81 5.60
C VAL A 112 2.83 -11.94 6.28
N GLU A 113 2.44 -13.20 6.06
CA GLU A 113 3.18 -14.37 6.58
C GLU A 113 4.60 -14.46 6.00
N ALA A 114 4.77 -14.17 4.70
CA ALA A 114 6.09 -14.10 4.08
C ALA A 114 6.95 -13.01 4.71
N LEU A 115 6.38 -11.83 4.94
CA LEU A 115 7.03 -10.73 5.64
C LEU A 115 7.39 -11.11 7.08
N GLY A 116 6.46 -11.75 7.82
CA GLY A 116 6.71 -12.25 9.17
C GLY A 116 7.85 -13.25 9.22
N LYS A 117 7.92 -14.15 8.24
CA LYS A 117 9.03 -15.13 8.13
C LYS A 117 10.37 -14.46 7.83
N GLU A 118 10.39 -13.44 6.97
CA GLU A 118 11.61 -12.72 6.59
C GLU A 118 12.23 -11.97 7.78
N PHE A 119 11.39 -11.39 8.65
CA PHE A 119 11.82 -10.56 9.77
C PHE A 119 11.68 -11.23 11.16
N ASP A 120 11.41 -12.53 11.19
CA ASP A 120 11.16 -13.31 12.43
C ASP A 120 10.08 -12.65 13.31
N ALA A 121 9.01 -12.19 12.67
CA ALA A 121 7.88 -11.51 13.28
C ALA A 121 6.66 -12.44 13.35
N PRO A 122 6.04 -12.64 14.54
CA PRO A 122 4.86 -13.47 14.68
C PRO A 122 3.67 -12.87 13.92
N VAL A 123 2.93 -13.75 13.23
CA VAL A 123 1.70 -13.40 12.51
C VAL A 123 0.53 -14.16 13.15
N THR A 124 -0.52 -13.42 13.47
CA THR A 124 -1.77 -13.96 14.03
C THR A 124 -2.92 -13.76 13.02
N ILE A 125 -3.72 -14.80 12.82
CA ILE A 125 -4.86 -14.79 11.90
C ILE A 125 -6.14 -15.07 12.67
N THR A 126 -7.06 -14.10 12.67
CA THR A 126 -8.40 -14.26 13.22
C THR A 126 -9.41 -14.45 12.08
N ARG A 127 -10.19 -15.54 12.12
CA ARG A 127 -11.19 -15.91 11.09
C ARG A 127 -12.31 -16.77 11.67
N GLY A 128 -13.39 -16.99 10.88
CA GLY A 128 -14.52 -17.83 11.31
C GLY A 128 -15.24 -17.24 12.52
N ASP A 129 -15.61 -18.08 13.47
CA ASP A 129 -16.41 -17.73 14.65
C ASP A 129 -15.69 -16.70 15.55
N ASP A 130 -14.37 -16.76 15.63
CA ASP A 130 -13.57 -15.79 16.38
C ASP A 130 -13.60 -14.41 15.71
N LEU A 131 -13.64 -14.35 14.39
CA LEU A 131 -13.82 -13.10 13.65
C LEU A 131 -15.22 -12.55 13.83
N GLU A 132 -16.25 -13.40 13.70
CA GLU A 132 -17.65 -13.01 13.86
C GLU A 132 -17.90 -12.41 15.26
N THR A 133 -17.35 -13.06 16.28
CA THR A 133 -17.52 -12.61 17.66
C THR A 133 -16.67 -11.39 18.00
N GLY A 134 -15.40 -11.41 17.59
CA GLY A 134 -14.41 -10.40 17.99
C GLY A 134 -14.37 -9.16 17.09
N TYR A 135 -14.77 -9.30 15.82
CA TYR A 135 -14.67 -8.25 14.78
C TYR A 135 -15.91 -8.27 13.88
N PRO A 136 -17.09 -7.99 14.45
CA PRO A 136 -18.35 -8.24 13.76
C PRO A 136 -18.58 -7.39 12.51
N MET A 137 -17.98 -6.19 12.41
CA MET A 137 -18.08 -5.37 11.18
C MET A 137 -17.17 -5.91 10.06
N ILE A 138 -15.97 -6.44 10.39
CA ILE A 138 -15.12 -7.12 9.41
C ILE A 138 -15.83 -8.37 8.88
N HIS A 139 -16.43 -9.16 9.78
CA HIS A 139 -17.21 -10.34 9.42
C HIS A 139 -18.39 -9.96 8.51
N ALA A 140 -19.21 -8.98 8.90
CA ALA A 140 -20.42 -8.59 8.18
C ALA A 140 -20.14 -8.13 6.75
N VAL A 141 -19.03 -7.39 6.51
CA VAL A 141 -18.62 -6.99 5.16
C VAL A 141 -18.24 -8.19 4.32
N GLY A 142 -17.46 -9.12 4.90
CA GLY A 142 -16.91 -10.26 4.14
C GLY A 142 -17.76 -11.52 4.09
N GLN A 143 -18.88 -11.60 4.83
CA GLN A 143 -19.68 -12.82 4.96
C GLN A 143 -20.37 -13.27 3.66
N ALA A 144 -20.52 -12.34 2.69
CA ALA A 144 -21.10 -12.63 1.38
C ALA A 144 -20.11 -13.25 0.40
N ALA A 145 -18.83 -13.24 0.72
CA ALA A 145 -17.79 -13.82 -0.13
C ALA A 145 -17.86 -15.36 -0.13
N GLU A 146 -17.33 -15.96 -1.20
CA GLU A 146 -17.15 -17.42 -1.25
C GLU A 146 -16.25 -17.90 -0.10
N ARG A 147 -16.46 -19.16 0.32
CA ARG A 147 -15.70 -19.74 1.44
C ARG A 147 -14.18 -19.68 1.29
N SER A 148 -13.67 -19.84 0.08
CA SER A 148 -12.24 -19.71 -0.23
C SER A 148 -11.71 -18.29 0.01
N ARG A 149 -12.61 -17.31 -0.05
CA ARG A 149 -12.35 -15.87 0.08
C ARG A 149 -12.89 -15.30 1.41
N ALA A 150 -13.07 -16.17 2.39
CA ALA A 150 -13.61 -15.80 3.70
C ALA A 150 -12.81 -14.68 4.38
N PRO A 151 -13.50 -13.75 5.06
CA PRO A 151 -12.88 -12.61 5.73
C PRO A 151 -11.94 -13.04 6.84
N ARG A 152 -10.96 -12.18 7.13
CA ARG A 152 -10.00 -12.37 8.22
C ARG A 152 -9.39 -11.05 8.68
N LEU A 153 -8.95 -11.02 9.92
CA LEU A 153 -7.99 -10.02 10.39
C LEU A 153 -6.61 -10.68 10.44
N ILE A 154 -5.63 -10.02 9.84
CA ILE A 154 -4.23 -10.44 9.79
C ILE A 154 -3.44 -9.46 10.63
N GLU A 155 -2.72 -9.94 11.64
CA GLU A 155 -1.92 -9.13 12.54
C GLU A 155 -0.47 -9.60 12.50
N LEU A 156 0.49 -8.67 12.44
CA LEU A 156 1.92 -8.93 12.57
C LEU A 156 2.48 -8.01 13.66
N GLU A 157 3.25 -8.59 14.58
CA GLU A 157 3.98 -7.82 15.60
C GLU A 157 5.49 -7.97 15.40
N TRP A 158 6.23 -6.87 15.57
CA TRP A 158 7.68 -6.87 15.45
C TRP A 158 8.32 -5.83 16.36
N GLY A 159 9.55 -6.11 16.76
CA GLY A 159 10.38 -5.20 17.55
C GLY A 159 10.33 -5.46 19.05
N ASN A 160 10.93 -4.55 19.82
CA ASN A 160 11.03 -4.69 21.27
C ASN A 160 9.77 -4.11 21.94
N PRO A 161 9.02 -4.88 22.75
CA PRO A 161 7.84 -4.39 23.48
C PRO A 161 8.10 -3.19 24.42
N ALA A 162 9.34 -2.93 24.79
CA ALA A 162 9.71 -1.77 25.61
C ALA A 162 9.86 -0.46 24.79
N GLN A 163 9.81 -0.53 23.47
CA GLN A 163 9.88 0.62 22.59
C GLN A 163 8.49 1.23 22.35
N PRO A 164 8.42 2.50 21.88
CA PRO A 164 7.17 3.14 21.53
C PRO A 164 6.34 2.28 20.54
N ARG A 165 5.06 2.11 20.83
CA ARG A 165 4.17 1.29 19.99
C ARG A 165 3.71 2.08 18.77
N LEU A 166 3.95 1.52 17.58
CA LEU A 166 3.48 2.02 16.29
C LEU A 166 2.45 1.05 15.73
N ALA A 167 1.21 1.49 15.55
CA ALA A 167 0.18 0.72 14.87
C ALA A 167 0.01 1.20 13.42
N ILE A 168 0.09 0.29 12.47
CA ILE A 168 -0.16 0.55 11.04
C ILE A 168 -1.34 -0.31 10.59
N ILE A 169 -2.38 0.34 10.09
CA ILE A 169 -3.61 -0.33 9.65
C ILE A 169 -3.82 -0.11 8.15
N GLY A 170 -4.18 -1.15 7.41
CA GLY A 170 -4.42 -1.05 5.98
C GLY A 170 -5.77 -1.59 5.56
N LYS A 171 -6.60 -0.78 4.88
CA LYS A 171 -7.86 -1.27 4.27
C LYS A 171 -7.56 -2.40 3.29
N GLY A 172 -8.10 -3.60 3.56
CA GLY A 172 -7.85 -4.82 2.78
C GLY A 172 -9.09 -5.34 2.04
N VAL A 173 -9.84 -4.48 1.35
CA VAL A 173 -10.95 -4.90 0.50
C VAL A 173 -10.39 -5.37 -0.84
N VAL A 174 -10.23 -6.68 -1.01
CA VAL A 174 -9.55 -7.27 -2.18
C VAL A 174 -10.32 -7.07 -3.49
N PHE A 175 -11.64 -6.99 -3.38
CA PHE A 175 -12.53 -6.55 -4.45
C PHE A 175 -13.80 -5.94 -3.86
N ASP A 176 -14.20 -4.79 -4.40
CA ASP A 176 -15.40 -4.08 -3.95
C ASP A 176 -16.45 -4.01 -5.06
N SER A 177 -17.48 -4.85 -4.95
CA SER A 177 -18.64 -4.79 -5.82
C SER A 177 -19.64 -3.68 -5.46
N GLY A 178 -19.47 -3.06 -4.27
CA GLY A 178 -20.45 -2.19 -3.62
C GLY A 178 -21.43 -2.96 -2.74
N GLY A 179 -21.35 -4.30 -2.70
CA GLY A 179 -22.35 -5.12 -2.04
C GLY A 179 -23.73 -4.97 -2.71
N LEU A 180 -24.80 -4.89 -1.93
CA LEU A 180 -26.16 -4.71 -2.50
C LEU A 180 -26.39 -3.30 -3.10
N ASN A 181 -25.63 -2.28 -2.70
CA ASN A 181 -25.53 -1.00 -3.40
C ASN A 181 -24.52 -1.12 -4.55
N ILE A 182 -24.81 -2.02 -5.48
CA ILE A 182 -23.89 -2.46 -6.52
C ILE A 182 -23.34 -1.31 -7.37
N LYS A 183 -22.03 -1.27 -7.54
CA LYS A 183 -21.36 -0.29 -8.40
C LYS A 183 -21.73 -0.45 -9.86
N THR A 184 -21.74 0.65 -10.63
CA THR A 184 -21.84 0.56 -12.09
C THR A 184 -20.58 -0.07 -12.68
N GLY A 185 -20.68 -0.72 -13.83
CA GLY A 185 -19.59 -1.51 -14.40
C GLY A 185 -18.29 -0.75 -14.62
N SER A 186 -18.37 0.53 -15.01
CA SER A 186 -17.17 1.37 -15.20
C SER A 186 -16.40 1.64 -13.90
N PHE A 187 -17.11 1.84 -12.79
CA PHE A 187 -16.51 2.03 -11.46
C PHE A 187 -16.03 0.71 -10.86
N MET A 188 -16.79 -0.37 -11.05
CA MET A 188 -16.45 -1.68 -10.50
C MET A 188 -15.16 -2.25 -11.09
N ARG A 189 -14.89 -2.02 -12.38
CA ARG A 189 -13.76 -2.62 -13.11
C ARG A 189 -12.41 -2.45 -12.42
N LEU A 190 -12.19 -1.32 -11.75
CA LEU A 190 -10.92 -1.01 -11.10
C LEU A 190 -10.89 -1.43 -9.62
N MET A 191 -11.92 -2.04 -9.08
CA MET A 191 -12.06 -2.31 -7.65
C MET A 191 -11.16 -3.42 -7.11
N LYS A 192 -10.36 -4.09 -7.95
CA LYS A 192 -9.19 -4.86 -7.52
C LYS A 192 -8.15 -4.01 -6.75
N LYS A 193 -8.15 -2.69 -6.95
CA LYS A 193 -7.28 -1.72 -6.26
C LYS A 193 -7.69 -1.44 -4.83
N ASP A 194 -8.84 -1.92 -4.37
CA ASP A 194 -9.46 -1.45 -3.12
C ASP A 194 -8.82 -2.03 -1.85
N MET A 195 -7.83 -2.87 -2.03
CA MET A 195 -6.85 -3.32 -1.04
C MET A 195 -5.55 -2.50 -1.07
N GLY A 196 -5.52 -1.38 -1.78
CA GLY A 196 -4.34 -0.52 -1.88
C GLY A 196 -3.88 0.01 -0.52
N GLY A 197 -4.81 0.22 0.43
CA GLY A 197 -4.47 0.55 1.81
C GLY A 197 -3.66 -0.56 2.48
N ALA A 198 -4.08 -1.81 2.36
CA ALA A 198 -3.34 -2.97 2.87
C ALA A 198 -1.96 -3.10 2.21
N ALA A 199 -1.88 -2.92 0.89
CA ALA A 199 -0.62 -2.99 0.15
C ALA A 199 0.40 -1.96 0.67
N HIS A 200 -0.03 -0.70 0.88
CA HIS A 200 0.82 0.34 1.44
C HIS A 200 1.20 0.07 2.89
N ALA A 201 0.27 -0.40 3.73
CA ALA A 201 0.54 -0.73 5.12
C ALA A 201 1.58 -1.86 5.24
N ILE A 202 1.48 -2.91 4.41
CA ILE A 202 2.45 -4.01 4.35
C ILE A 202 3.83 -3.51 3.91
N ALA A 203 3.88 -2.69 2.86
CA ALA A 203 5.13 -2.12 2.37
C ALA A 203 5.77 -1.14 3.38
N LEU A 204 4.96 -0.32 4.07
CA LEU A 204 5.44 0.57 5.11
C LEU A 204 5.98 -0.22 6.32
N ALA A 205 5.28 -1.28 6.74
CA ALA A 205 5.76 -2.17 7.80
C ALA A 205 7.12 -2.80 7.41
N ARG A 206 7.28 -3.25 6.15
CA ARG A 206 8.56 -3.73 5.62
C ARG A 206 9.65 -2.68 5.79
N LEU A 207 9.43 -1.44 5.34
CA LEU A 207 10.41 -0.35 5.45
C LEU A 207 10.78 -0.03 6.91
N VAL A 208 9.80 -0.05 7.83
CA VAL A 208 10.04 0.13 9.27
C VAL A 208 10.98 -0.95 9.81
N MET A 209 10.77 -2.22 9.42
CA MET A 209 11.59 -3.35 9.85
C MET A 209 12.98 -3.35 9.20
N GLU A 210 13.09 -3.04 7.90
CA GLU A 210 14.37 -2.91 7.19
C GLU A 210 15.24 -1.79 7.76
N ALA A 211 14.63 -0.65 8.07
CA ALA A 211 15.29 0.48 8.71
C ALA A 211 15.61 0.23 10.20
N ARG A 212 15.12 -0.88 10.78
CA ARG A 212 15.28 -1.24 12.19
C ARG A 212 14.92 -0.09 13.13
N LEU A 213 13.80 0.57 12.84
CA LEU A 213 13.34 1.67 13.67
C LEU A 213 13.12 1.19 15.12
N PRO A 214 13.44 2.02 16.12
CA PRO A 214 13.29 1.65 17.53
C PRO A 214 11.81 1.75 17.98
N VAL A 215 10.96 0.90 17.40
CA VAL A 215 9.52 0.85 17.67
C VAL A 215 9.06 -0.58 17.96
N HIS A 216 7.92 -0.73 18.63
CA HIS A 216 7.15 -1.94 18.70
C HIS A 216 6.03 -1.85 17.67
N LEU A 217 6.25 -2.43 16.50
CA LEU A 217 5.31 -2.38 15.37
C LEU A 217 4.16 -3.36 15.55
N HIS A 218 2.93 -2.89 15.29
CA HIS A 218 1.74 -3.71 15.14
C HIS A 218 1.07 -3.37 13.80
N LEU A 219 1.15 -4.29 12.84
CA LEU A 219 0.46 -4.18 11.55
C LEU A 219 -0.87 -4.92 11.62
N LEU A 220 -1.96 -4.28 11.17
CA LEU A 220 -3.30 -4.88 11.12
C LEU A 220 -3.90 -4.73 9.72
N ILE A 221 -4.30 -5.85 9.13
CA ILE A 221 -4.93 -5.90 7.81
C ILE A 221 -6.28 -6.63 7.92
N PRO A 222 -7.40 -5.89 8.02
CA PRO A 222 -8.73 -6.46 7.84
C PRO A 222 -8.94 -6.78 6.36
N ALA A 223 -8.84 -8.07 6.02
CA ALA A 223 -8.90 -8.57 4.65
C ALA A 223 -10.29 -9.17 4.35
N VAL A 224 -11.01 -8.59 3.40
CA VAL A 224 -12.38 -8.96 3.03
C VAL A 224 -12.60 -8.84 1.52
N GLU A 225 -13.64 -9.48 1.01
CA GLU A 225 -14.25 -9.18 -0.27
C GLU A 225 -15.69 -8.70 -0.05
N ASN A 226 -16.04 -7.54 -0.59
CA ASN A 226 -17.41 -7.03 -0.58
C ASN A 226 -18.17 -7.63 -1.77
N ALA A 227 -18.86 -8.73 -1.52
CA ALA A 227 -19.54 -9.52 -2.56
C ALA A 227 -21.07 -9.41 -2.47
N VAL A 228 -21.75 -9.84 -3.52
CA VAL A 228 -23.22 -9.91 -3.60
C VAL A 228 -23.66 -11.34 -3.40
N ALA A 229 -24.38 -11.60 -2.29
CA ALA A 229 -24.96 -12.92 -1.99
C ALA A 229 -26.21 -12.76 -1.12
N GLY A 230 -26.91 -13.87 -0.89
CA GLY A 230 -28.16 -13.88 -0.11
C GLY A 230 -27.97 -13.53 1.38
N ASN A 231 -26.75 -13.68 1.90
CA ASN A 231 -26.34 -13.33 3.26
C ASN A 231 -25.58 -12.01 3.37
N ALA A 232 -25.50 -11.22 2.27
CA ALA A 232 -24.85 -9.90 2.32
C ALA A 232 -25.54 -8.95 3.30
N MET A 233 -24.79 -8.06 3.93
CA MET A 233 -25.34 -6.96 4.71
C MET A 233 -26.21 -6.05 3.82
N ARG A 234 -27.23 -5.42 4.40
CA ARG A 234 -28.23 -4.63 3.69
C ARG A 234 -28.25 -3.19 4.16
N PRO A 235 -28.63 -2.25 3.32
CA PRO A 235 -29.02 -0.92 3.80
C PRO A 235 -30.14 -1.04 4.86
N GLY A 236 -29.95 -0.35 5.99
CA GLY A 236 -30.87 -0.42 7.15
C GLY A 236 -30.50 -1.50 8.18
N ASP A 237 -29.54 -2.39 7.90
CA ASP A 237 -29.02 -3.31 8.93
C ASP A 237 -28.28 -2.51 10.01
N VAL A 238 -28.35 -2.97 11.26
CA VAL A 238 -27.63 -2.39 12.39
C VAL A 238 -26.63 -3.40 12.91
N LEU A 239 -25.36 -3.09 12.72
CA LEU A 239 -24.25 -3.93 13.15
C LEU A 239 -23.75 -3.50 14.54
N LYS A 240 -23.17 -4.43 15.29
CA LYS A 240 -22.31 -4.11 16.44
C LYS A 240 -20.87 -3.96 15.97
N SER A 241 -20.16 -2.97 16.49
CA SER A 241 -18.70 -2.85 16.31
C SER A 241 -17.95 -3.59 17.43
N ARG A 242 -16.65 -3.83 17.26
CA ARG A 242 -15.77 -4.33 18.33
C ARG A 242 -15.84 -3.46 19.59
N LYS A 243 -15.98 -2.16 19.44
CA LYS A 243 -16.17 -1.21 20.57
C LYS A 243 -17.50 -1.37 21.31
N GLY A 244 -18.44 -2.15 20.76
CA GLY A 244 -19.79 -2.34 21.31
C GLY A 244 -20.79 -1.27 20.88
N LEU A 245 -20.41 -0.31 20.03
CA LEU A 245 -21.31 0.66 19.43
C LEU A 245 -22.18 0.00 18.36
N THR A 246 -23.40 0.50 18.18
CA THR A 246 -24.27 0.13 17.07
C THR A 246 -24.05 1.05 15.89
N VAL A 247 -23.94 0.48 14.69
CA VAL A 247 -23.69 1.19 13.43
C VAL A 247 -24.76 0.80 12.43
N GLU A 248 -25.59 1.76 12.03
CA GLU A 248 -26.57 1.58 10.95
C GLU A 248 -25.86 1.65 9.59
N ILE A 249 -26.19 0.72 8.71
CA ILE A 249 -25.66 0.63 7.36
C ILE A 249 -26.57 1.40 6.41
N ASP A 250 -26.20 2.59 6.03
CA ASP A 250 -26.92 3.37 5.03
C ASP A 250 -26.56 2.91 3.60
N ASN A 251 -25.28 2.60 3.39
CA ASN A 251 -24.76 2.23 2.09
C ASN A 251 -23.72 1.10 2.20
N THR A 252 -23.99 -0.05 1.56
CA THR A 252 -23.07 -1.20 1.59
C THR A 252 -21.79 -0.96 0.78
N ASP A 253 -21.73 0.10 -0.05
CA ASP A 253 -20.53 0.58 -0.75
C ASP A 253 -19.65 1.49 0.14
N ALA A 254 -19.95 1.55 1.42
CA ALA A 254 -19.15 2.22 2.46
C ALA A 254 -18.54 1.20 3.44
N GLU A 255 -18.13 0.06 2.93
CA GLU A 255 -17.61 -1.11 3.64
C GLU A 255 -16.24 -0.86 4.29
N GLY A 256 -15.42 -0.04 3.65
CA GLY A 256 -14.04 0.23 4.08
C GLY A 256 -13.97 0.82 5.49
N ARG A 257 -14.85 1.78 5.83
CA ARG A 257 -14.91 2.39 7.16
C ARG A 257 -15.39 1.40 8.24
N LEU A 258 -16.15 0.39 7.86
CA LEU A 258 -16.62 -0.64 8.78
C LEU A 258 -15.47 -1.55 9.21
N ILE A 259 -14.73 -2.08 8.25
CA ILE A 259 -13.58 -2.94 8.55
C ILE A 259 -12.47 -2.19 9.27
N LEU A 260 -12.23 -0.92 8.92
CA LEU A 260 -11.28 -0.07 9.63
C LEU A 260 -11.73 0.22 11.05
N GLY A 261 -13.04 0.42 11.31
CA GLY A 261 -13.56 0.68 12.64
C GLY A 261 -13.20 -0.42 13.65
N ASP A 262 -13.36 -1.69 13.30
CA ASP A 262 -12.98 -2.81 14.19
C ASP A 262 -11.44 -2.94 14.31
N ALA A 263 -10.69 -2.74 13.23
CA ALA A 263 -9.23 -2.81 13.26
C ALA A 263 -8.59 -1.67 14.06
N LEU A 264 -9.11 -0.44 13.94
CA LEU A 264 -8.68 0.73 14.72
C LEU A 264 -8.95 0.55 16.21
N GLU A 265 -10.14 0.01 16.58
CA GLU A 265 -10.45 -0.29 17.98
C GLU A 265 -9.48 -1.32 18.55
N LYS A 266 -9.20 -2.40 17.79
CA LYS A 266 -8.21 -3.42 18.18
C LYS A 266 -6.83 -2.81 18.39
N ALA A 267 -6.35 -2.00 17.47
CA ALA A 267 -5.07 -1.32 17.59
C ALA A 267 -5.03 -0.36 18.79
N GLY A 268 -6.14 0.33 19.08
CA GLY A 268 -6.29 1.28 20.19
C GLY A 268 -6.27 0.64 21.57
N GLU A 269 -6.63 -0.65 21.70
CA GLU A 269 -6.61 -1.39 22.99
C GLU A 269 -5.22 -1.38 23.63
N ASP A 270 -4.17 -1.41 22.81
CA ASP A 270 -2.77 -1.40 23.23
C ASP A 270 -2.21 0.02 23.44
N LYS A 271 -3.02 1.06 23.25
CA LYS A 271 -2.66 2.48 23.44
C LYS A 271 -1.37 2.87 22.72
N PRO A 272 -1.29 2.70 21.40
CA PRO A 272 -0.08 3.04 20.66
C PRO A 272 0.22 4.55 20.75
N GLU A 273 1.50 4.92 20.75
CA GLU A 273 1.95 6.30 20.66
C GLU A 273 1.63 6.94 19.32
N LEU A 274 1.68 6.13 18.26
CA LEU A 274 1.27 6.54 16.92
C LEU A 274 0.43 5.45 16.26
N MET A 275 -0.70 5.88 15.70
CA MET A 275 -1.57 5.03 14.89
C MET A 275 -1.75 5.68 13.51
N VAL A 276 -1.48 4.92 12.46
CA VAL A 276 -1.63 5.36 11.07
C VAL A 276 -2.50 4.37 10.33
N ASP A 277 -3.52 4.84 9.65
CA ASP A 277 -4.29 4.01 8.73
C ASP A 277 -4.19 4.51 7.29
N VAL A 278 -4.19 3.57 6.35
CA VAL A 278 -4.10 3.83 4.92
C VAL A 278 -5.26 3.15 4.21
N ALA A 279 -5.99 3.91 3.41
CA ALA A 279 -7.20 3.40 2.78
C ALA A 279 -7.47 4.05 1.42
N THR A 280 -7.94 3.23 0.47
CA THR A 280 -8.60 3.68 -0.74
C THR A 280 -10.09 3.94 -0.43
N LEU A 281 -10.36 4.88 0.50
CA LEU A 281 -11.60 4.93 1.24
C LEU A 281 -12.79 5.46 0.44
N THR A 282 -12.58 6.56 -0.32
CA THR A 282 -13.66 7.21 -1.08
C THR A 282 -13.14 7.95 -2.31
N GLY A 283 -13.92 7.91 -3.39
CA GLY A 283 -13.65 8.69 -4.59
C GLY A 283 -13.70 10.21 -4.40
N ALA A 284 -14.29 10.69 -3.32
CA ALA A 284 -14.40 12.11 -3.02
C ALA A 284 -13.03 12.81 -2.89
N ALA A 285 -12.06 12.16 -2.25
CA ALA A 285 -10.69 12.69 -2.13
C ALA A 285 -10.06 12.89 -3.52
N ARG A 286 -10.19 11.90 -4.41
CA ARG A 286 -9.70 11.98 -5.79
C ARG A 286 -10.38 13.08 -6.60
N VAL A 287 -11.68 13.29 -6.39
CA VAL A 287 -12.42 14.37 -7.05
C VAL A 287 -11.95 15.74 -6.56
N ALA A 288 -11.68 15.84 -5.26
CA ALA A 288 -11.26 17.10 -4.64
C ALA A 288 -9.80 17.47 -4.94
N LEU A 289 -8.90 16.49 -4.92
CA LEU A 289 -7.44 16.72 -4.92
C LEU A 289 -6.74 16.23 -6.20
N GLY A 290 -7.42 15.47 -7.05
CA GLY A 290 -6.82 14.78 -8.19
C GLY A 290 -6.22 13.41 -7.82
N PRO A 291 -5.63 12.70 -8.81
CA PRO A 291 -5.13 11.33 -8.59
C PRO A 291 -3.78 11.27 -7.87
N ASP A 292 -3.01 12.36 -7.87
CA ASP A 292 -1.61 12.36 -7.45
C ASP A 292 -1.39 12.87 -6.02
N LEU A 293 -2.43 13.44 -5.39
CA LEU A 293 -2.32 14.08 -4.09
C LEU A 293 -3.22 13.38 -3.07
N PRO A 294 -2.68 12.55 -2.17
CA PRO A 294 -3.45 11.89 -1.13
C PRO A 294 -3.91 12.88 -0.04
N ALA A 295 -5.12 12.66 0.45
CA ALA A 295 -5.67 13.41 1.57
C ALA A 295 -5.07 12.91 2.90
N LEU A 296 -4.62 13.85 3.74
CA LEU A 296 -4.12 13.60 5.09
C LEU A 296 -5.16 14.08 6.12
N PHE A 297 -5.56 13.21 7.03
CA PHE A 297 -6.37 13.55 8.20
C PHE A 297 -5.57 13.19 9.46
N ALA A 298 -5.57 14.06 10.43
CA ALA A 298 -4.91 13.83 11.72
C ALA A 298 -5.66 14.53 12.84
N ASN A 299 -5.61 13.95 14.02
CA ASN A 299 -6.14 14.54 15.27
C ASN A 299 -5.06 15.26 16.09
N ASP A 300 -3.83 15.27 15.60
CA ASP A 300 -2.68 16.00 16.15
C ASP A 300 -2.14 16.97 15.10
N GLU A 301 -2.13 18.28 15.45
CA GLU A 301 -1.72 19.35 14.53
C GLU A 301 -0.23 19.33 14.22
N GLN A 302 0.60 18.97 15.24
CA GLN A 302 2.05 18.90 15.04
C GLN A 302 2.42 17.72 14.14
N LEU A 303 1.84 16.55 14.40
CA LEU A 303 2.03 15.38 13.54
C LEU A 303 1.63 15.67 12.10
N ALA A 304 0.48 16.32 11.89
CA ALA A 304 0.04 16.69 10.54
C ALA A 304 1.01 17.63 9.84
N ALA A 305 1.54 18.62 10.55
CA ALA A 305 2.53 19.54 10.01
C ALA A 305 3.84 18.83 9.66
N ASP A 306 4.31 17.92 10.53
CA ASP A 306 5.53 17.16 10.31
C ASP A 306 5.42 16.22 9.11
N VAL A 307 4.29 15.50 8.98
CA VAL A 307 4.01 14.65 7.81
C VAL A 307 3.94 15.48 6.53
N ALA A 308 3.24 16.60 6.54
CA ALA A 308 3.13 17.47 5.37
C ALA A 308 4.49 18.04 4.94
N ALA A 309 5.33 18.46 5.89
CA ALA A 309 6.68 18.97 5.61
C ALA A 309 7.58 17.86 5.04
N THR A 310 7.63 16.71 5.70
CA THR A 310 8.45 15.58 5.27
C THR A 310 8.02 15.04 3.90
N SER A 311 6.71 14.94 3.66
CA SER A 311 6.19 14.48 2.37
C SER A 311 6.56 15.43 1.21
N ALA A 312 6.60 16.74 1.47
CA ALA A 312 7.08 17.71 0.50
C ALA A 312 8.59 17.60 0.25
N ASP A 313 9.39 17.33 1.29
CA ASP A 313 10.84 17.18 1.18
C ASP A 313 11.23 15.94 0.37
N VAL A 314 10.51 14.83 0.55
CA VAL A 314 10.71 13.60 -0.25
C VAL A 314 10.00 13.64 -1.60
N GLN A 315 9.34 14.74 -1.94
CA GLN A 315 8.63 14.98 -3.21
C GLN A 315 7.46 14.02 -3.46
N ASP A 316 6.83 13.59 -2.38
CA ASP A 316 5.58 12.82 -2.38
C ASP A 316 4.56 13.52 -1.45
N PRO A 317 4.06 14.72 -1.87
CA PRO A 317 3.28 15.59 -1.01
C PRO A 317 1.92 15.00 -0.65
N THR A 318 1.45 15.35 0.55
CA THR A 318 0.10 15.08 1.02
C THR A 318 -0.68 16.38 1.19
N TRP A 319 -2.01 16.31 1.22
CA TRP A 319 -2.90 17.44 1.46
C TRP A 319 -3.75 17.21 2.70
N ARG A 320 -3.70 18.18 3.63
CA ARG A 320 -4.51 18.18 4.84
C ARG A 320 -5.85 18.91 4.64
#